data_e077afcaab6def84a94525bd7d206e69
#
_entry.id   e077afcaab6def84a94525bd7d206e69
#
_cell.length_a   1.000
_cell.length_b   1.000
_cell.length_c   1.000
_cell.angle_alpha   90.00
_cell.angle_beta   90.00
_cell.angle_gamma   90.00
#
_symmetry.space_group_name_H-M   'P 1'
#
loop_
_entity.id
_entity.type
_entity.pdbx_description
1 polymer ?
#
loop_
_entity_poly.entity_id
_entity_poly.type
_entity_poly.pdbx_seq_one_letter_code
_entity_poly.pdbx_strand_id
1 'polypeptide(L)'
;MKTGLIILGIIIGLIGLIFLILVIGAYKRRPKFNNKGFTALEKRLLEIFTTMFDPELADKFKKQIDYFENKRKWRQYWDKSMSMELYGNQDLSEELKYPRRDESKIATIRFKVNEEKYNIEFDTYDGRIWGWKIRPNPKQIQKIDIVEVTSKKINNDPNEKVEVRIEKTESKPIPDFNGVIGEILKLKPIEKAYNPLTPEQIEMFKQKIESRLPDGYLKIIEQTEGLEFKDFRISGISEIQRTGLDDGDYFHLVEFDDGVIATKENDKNGELYFCHYSGGLIDKLGTDFDKVLKEKI
;
A
#
# COMPACT_ATOMS: atom_id res chain seq x y z
N MET A 1 -40.24 -36.40 17.74
CA MET A 1 -39.29 -36.53 16.61
C MET A 1 -39.55 -35.62 15.42
N LYS A 2 -40.79 -35.48 14.88
CA LYS A 2 -41.05 -34.63 13.70
C LYS A 2 -40.69 -33.15 13.86
N THR A 3 -40.98 -32.55 15.02
CA THR A 3 -40.71 -31.11 15.29
C THR A 3 -39.21 -30.79 15.33
N GLY A 4 -38.38 -31.70 15.88
CA GLY A 4 -36.92 -31.51 15.90
C GLY A 4 -36.27 -31.52 14.51
N LEU A 5 -36.77 -32.39 13.61
CA LEU A 5 -36.32 -32.46 12.22
C LEU A 5 -36.68 -31.16 11.44
N ILE A 6 -37.84 -30.59 11.71
CA ILE A 6 -38.26 -29.31 11.09
C ILE A 6 -37.35 -28.16 11.54
N ILE A 7 -37.09 -28.06 12.85
CA ILE A 7 -36.22 -27.01 13.42
C ILE A 7 -34.78 -27.15 12.84
N LEU A 8 -34.24 -28.36 12.77
CA LEU A 8 -32.93 -28.62 12.19
C LEU A 8 -32.88 -28.21 10.71
N GLY A 9 -33.91 -28.49 9.93
CA GLY A 9 -34.01 -28.09 8.54
C GLY A 9 -34.03 -26.57 8.35
N ILE A 10 -34.74 -25.84 9.24
CA ILE A 10 -34.77 -24.37 9.22
C ILE A 10 -33.38 -23.79 9.55
N ILE A 11 -32.69 -24.34 10.55
CA ILE A 11 -31.34 -23.89 10.94
C ILE A 11 -30.34 -24.10 9.79
N ILE A 12 -30.35 -25.28 9.16
CA ILE A 12 -29.49 -25.56 8.00
C ILE A 12 -29.79 -24.62 6.84
N GLY A 13 -31.07 -24.35 6.58
CA GLY A 13 -31.51 -23.40 5.53
C GLY A 13 -31.02 -21.98 5.79
N LEU A 14 -31.09 -21.49 7.04
CA LEU A 14 -30.58 -20.18 7.44
C LEU A 14 -29.05 -20.08 7.31
N ILE A 15 -28.33 -21.10 7.74
CA ILE A 15 -26.86 -21.15 7.59
C ILE A 15 -26.49 -21.13 6.11
N GLY A 16 -27.19 -21.92 5.28
CA GLY A 16 -26.97 -21.92 3.82
C GLY A 16 -27.23 -20.56 3.17
N LEU A 17 -28.29 -19.85 3.61
CA LEU A 17 -28.62 -18.52 3.13
C LEU A 17 -27.55 -17.49 3.53
N ILE A 18 -27.09 -17.50 4.78
CA ILE A 18 -26.01 -16.64 5.28
C ILE A 18 -24.74 -16.89 4.46
N PHE A 19 -24.36 -18.15 4.27
CA PHE A 19 -23.20 -18.51 3.48
C PHE A 19 -23.31 -18.01 2.03
N LEU A 20 -24.49 -18.15 1.40
CA LEU A 20 -24.74 -17.64 0.05
C LEU A 20 -24.59 -16.11 -0.02
N ILE A 21 -25.12 -15.38 0.95
CA ILE A 21 -24.98 -13.91 1.04
C ILE A 21 -23.50 -13.52 1.16
N LEU A 22 -22.72 -14.22 2.00
CA LEU A 22 -21.29 -13.98 2.18
C LEU A 22 -20.51 -14.25 0.89
N VAL A 23 -20.81 -15.36 0.19
CA VAL A 23 -20.17 -15.73 -1.09
C VAL A 23 -20.50 -14.68 -2.18
N ILE A 24 -21.75 -14.25 -2.29
CA ILE A 24 -22.18 -13.21 -3.25
C ILE A 24 -21.50 -11.88 -2.89
N GLY A 25 -21.40 -11.53 -1.60
CA GLY A 25 -20.70 -10.35 -1.12
C GLY A 25 -19.22 -10.37 -1.47
N ALA A 26 -18.54 -11.49 -1.21
CA ALA A 26 -17.14 -11.70 -1.55
C ALA A 26 -16.91 -11.64 -3.07
N TYR A 27 -17.80 -12.25 -3.87
CA TYR A 27 -17.71 -12.21 -5.33
C TYR A 27 -17.88 -10.80 -5.90
N LYS A 28 -18.80 -10.00 -5.34
CA LYS A 28 -18.99 -8.59 -5.75
C LYS A 28 -17.81 -7.70 -5.37
N ARG A 29 -17.07 -8.04 -4.30
CA ARG A 29 -15.88 -7.32 -3.83
C ARG A 29 -14.59 -7.73 -4.54
N ARG A 30 -14.60 -8.82 -5.32
CA ARG A 30 -13.39 -9.22 -6.06
C ARG A 30 -12.95 -8.13 -7.02
N PRO A 31 -11.64 -7.82 -7.05
CA PRO A 31 -11.10 -6.84 -7.99
C PRO A 31 -11.47 -7.24 -9.41
N LYS A 32 -12.07 -6.30 -10.14
CA LYS A 32 -12.44 -6.51 -11.55
C LYS A 32 -11.30 -6.00 -12.42
N PHE A 33 -10.45 -6.91 -12.83
CA PHE A 33 -9.49 -6.61 -13.87
C PHE A 33 -10.19 -6.37 -15.20
N ASN A 34 -9.72 -5.38 -15.94
CA ASN A 34 -10.20 -5.13 -17.29
C ASN A 34 -9.06 -4.58 -18.17
N ASN A 35 -9.24 -4.69 -19.49
CA ASN A 35 -8.32 -4.16 -20.50
C ASN A 35 -8.91 -2.93 -21.19
N LYS A 36 -9.98 -2.32 -20.65
CA LYS A 36 -10.55 -1.09 -21.21
C LYS A 36 -9.55 0.04 -21.08
N GLY A 37 -9.53 0.92 -22.06
CA GLY A 37 -8.71 2.13 -22.06
C GLY A 37 -9.01 3.03 -20.86
N PHE A 38 -8.20 4.06 -20.70
CA PHE A 38 -8.41 5.08 -19.69
C PHE A 38 -9.68 5.87 -19.96
N THR A 39 -10.34 6.34 -18.91
CA THR A 39 -11.53 7.22 -19.03
C THR A 39 -11.10 8.62 -19.52
N ALA A 40 -12.06 9.46 -19.92
CA ALA A 40 -11.75 10.83 -20.34
C ALA A 40 -11.04 11.62 -19.23
N LEU A 41 -11.54 11.53 -17.99
CA LEU A 41 -10.90 12.14 -16.83
C LEU A 41 -9.46 11.64 -16.62
N GLU A 42 -9.24 10.33 -16.67
CA GLU A 42 -7.91 9.74 -16.47
C GLU A 42 -6.93 10.19 -17.56
N LYS A 43 -7.35 10.18 -18.82
CA LYS A 43 -6.54 10.69 -19.94
C LYS A 43 -6.13 12.14 -19.73
N ARG A 44 -7.08 12.98 -19.35
CA ARG A 44 -6.80 14.39 -19.08
C ARG A 44 -5.81 14.59 -17.93
N LEU A 45 -5.97 13.84 -16.83
CA LEU A 45 -5.06 13.93 -15.68
C LEU A 45 -3.67 13.37 -16.01
N LEU A 46 -3.57 12.32 -16.81
CA LEU A 46 -2.30 11.78 -17.32
C LEU A 46 -1.58 12.76 -18.26
N GLU A 47 -2.31 13.47 -19.13
CA GLU A 47 -1.74 14.57 -19.93
C GLU A 47 -1.17 15.66 -19.04
N ILE A 48 -1.94 16.12 -18.04
CA ILE A 48 -1.46 17.16 -17.10
C ILE A 48 -0.23 16.65 -16.34
N PHE A 49 -0.23 15.39 -15.88
CA PHE A 49 0.89 14.75 -15.21
C PHE A 49 2.16 14.81 -16.05
N THR A 50 2.10 14.44 -17.33
CA THR A 50 3.29 14.47 -18.20
C THR A 50 3.86 15.87 -18.37
N THR A 51 3.03 16.93 -18.33
CA THR A 51 3.50 18.33 -18.43
C THR A 51 4.23 18.84 -17.19
N MET A 52 4.31 18.05 -16.13
CA MET A 52 5.01 18.43 -14.90
C MET A 52 6.51 18.21 -14.96
N PHE A 53 7.00 17.46 -15.94
CA PHE A 53 8.37 16.98 -16.05
C PHE A 53 9.07 17.59 -17.28
N ASP A 54 10.40 17.45 -17.30
CA ASP A 54 11.19 17.83 -18.45
C ASP A 54 10.79 17.03 -19.71
N PRO A 55 11.16 17.50 -20.92
CA PRO A 55 10.71 16.86 -22.18
C PRO A 55 11.10 15.39 -22.32
N GLU A 56 12.29 14.99 -21.85
CA GLU A 56 12.76 13.61 -21.97
C GLU A 56 11.93 12.67 -21.10
N LEU A 57 11.73 13.05 -19.85
CA LEU A 57 10.95 12.29 -18.90
C LEU A 57 9.46 12.28 -19.25
N ALA A 58 8.94 13.41 -19.73
CA ALA A 58 7.57 13.52 -20.23
C ALA A 58 7.31 12.56 -21.41
N ASP A 59 8.30 12.39 -22.32
CA ASP A 59 8.21 11.44 -23.45
C ASP A 59 8.20 9.99 -22.94
N LYS A 60 9.06 9.65 -21.98
CA LYS A 60 9.05 8.32 -21.33
C LYS A 60 7.70 8.02 -20.70
N PHE A 61 7.13 8.96 -19.93
CA PHE A 61 5.81 8.78 -19.33
C PHE A 61 4.70 8.62 -20.36
N LYS A 62 4.71 9.39 -21.44
CA LYS A 62 3.73 9.23 -22.53
C LYS A 62 3.80 7.83 -23.13
N LYS A 63 4.98 7.34 -23.46
CA LYS A 63 5.19 5.99 -23.98
C LYS A 63 4.73 4.90 -22.99
N GLN A 64 4.96 5.09 -21.70
CA GLN A 64 4.44 4.18 -20.67
C GLN A 64 2.90 4.21 -20.63
N ILE A 65 2.29 5.40 -20.67
CA ILE A 65 0.82 5.56 -20.68
C ILE A 65 0.21 4.85 -21.89
N ASP A 66 0.77 5.07 -23.09
CA ASP A 66 0.33 4.43 -24.32
C ASP A 66 0.47 2.90 -24.24
N TYR A 67 1.59 2.41 -23.68
CA TYR A 67 1.80 1.00 -23.45
C TYR A 67 0.73 0.38 -22.55
N PHE A 68 0.38 1.07 -21.46
CA PHE A 68 -0.59 0.57 -20.49
C PHE A 68 -2.06 0.80 -20.91
N GLU A 69 -2.36 1.62 -21.92
CA GLU A 69 -3.75 1.95 -22.27
C GLU A 69 -4.59 0.71 -22.55
N ASN A 70 -4.03 -0.30 -23.22
CA ASN A 70 -4.72 -1.53 -23.58
C ASN A 70 -4.28 -2.75 -22.75
N LYS A 71 -3.48 -2.55 -21.71
CA LYS A 71 -3.06 -3.62 -20.82
C LYS A 71 -4.05 -3.84 -19.68
N ARG A 72 -3.85 -4.92 -18.95
CA ARG A 72 -4.67 -5.28 -17.79
C ARG A 72 -4.53 -4.23 -16.70
N LYS A 73 -5.67 -3.76 -16.20
CA LYS A 73 -5.78 -2.76 -15.14
C LYS A 73 -6.73 -3.24 -14.07
N TRP A 74 -6.46 -2.83 -12.85
CA TRP A 74 -7.39 -2.97 -11.74
C TRP A 74 -7.89 -1.59 -11.33
N ARG A 75 -9.18 -1.31 -11.57
CA ARG A 75 -9.84 -0.09 -11.12
C ARG A 75 -10.83 -0.45 -10.03
N GLN A 76 -10.62 0.09 -8.84
CA GLN A 76 -11.49 -0.11 -7.69
C GLN A 76 -12.06 1.20 -7.21
N TYR A 77 -13.38 1.22 -7.01
CA TYR A 77 -14.09 2.35 -6.40
C TYR A 77 -14.42 1.99 -4.96
N TRP A 78 -13.94 2.83 -4.05
CA TRP A 78 -14.25 2.83 -2.63
C TRP A 78 -15.30 3.91 -2.36
N ASP A 79 -15.82 4.02 -1.13
CA ASP A 79 -16.80 5.04 -0.80
C ASP A 79 -16.25 6.46 -1.01
N LYS A 80 -15.00 6.71 -0.62
CA LYS A 80 -14.36 8.04 -0.65
C LYS A 80 -13.25 8.18 -1.69
N SER A 81 -12.92 7.14 -2.43
CA SER A 81 -11.78 7.17 -3.35
C SER A 81 -11.95 6.22 -4.54
N MET A 82 -11.04 6.34 -5.49
CA MET A 82 -10.83 5.38 -6.57
C MET A 82 -9.34 5.10 -6.67
N SER A 83 -8.97 3.82 -6.69
CA SER A 83 -7.59 3.37 -6.98
C SER A 83 -7.51 2.73 -8.35
N MET A 84 -6.39 2.98 -9.03
CA MET A 84 -6.01 2.36 -10.29
C MET A 84 -4.64 1.73 -10.15
N GLU A 85 -4.51 0.48 -10.54
CA GLU A 85 -3.22 -0.21 -10.66
C GLU A 85 -3.03 -0.74 -12.09
N LEU A 86 -1.81 -0.64 -12.59
CA LEU A 86 -1.42 -1.02 -13.95
C LEU A 86 -0.62 -2.32 -13.91
N TYR A 87 -1.06 -3.30 -14.67
CA TYR A 87 -0.44 -4.62 -14.77
C TYR A 87 0.15 -4.87 -16.17
N GLY A 88 1.09 -5.81 -16.28
CA GLY A 88 1.78 -6.10 -17.53
C GLY A 88 3.18 -5.49 -17.64
N ASN A 89 3.78 -5.25 -16.50
CA ASN A 89 5.10 -4.63 -16.34
C ASN A 89 6.28 -5.48 -16.80
N GLN A 90 6.12 -6.79 -16.87
CA GLN A 90 7.21 -7.72 -17.25
C GLN A 90 7.74 -7.47 -18.68
N ASP A 91 6.91 -6.89 -19.54
CA ASP A 91 7.24 -6.62 -20.94
C ASP A 91 7.62 -5.15 -21.22
N LEU A 92 7.69 -4.29 -20.19
CA LEU A 92 8.07 -2.89 -20.38
C LEU A 92 9.58 -2.80 -20.59
N SER A 93 10.00 -2.25 -21.75
CA SER A 93 11.40 -2.05 -22.09
C SER A 93 12.12 -1.19 -21.04
N GLU A 94 13.34 -1.55 -20.69
CA GLU A 94 14.19 -0.79 -19.76
C GLU A 94 14.44 0.66 -20.21
N GLU A 95 14.44 0.92 -21.53
CA GLU A 95 14.59 2.27 -22.11
C GLU A 95 13.46 3.22 -21.70
N LEU A 96 12.26 2.67 -21.43
CA LEU A 96 11.10 3.44 -21.02
C LEU A 96 11.07 3.68 -19.52
N LYS A 97 11.89 2.99 -18.75
CA LYS A 97 11.96 3.17 -17.32
C LYS A 97 12.82 4.37 -16.96
N TYR A 98 12.46 5.07 -15.89
CA TYR A 98 13.27 6.16 -15.37
C TYR A 98 14.18 5.66 -14.22
N PRO A 99 15.20 6.44 -13.80
CA PRO A 99 16.24 5.98 -12.86
C PRO A 99 15.74 5.58 -11.48
N ARG A 100 14.71 6.26 -10.94
CA ARG A 100 14.17 5.96 -9.63
C ARG A 100 13.39 4.63 -9.65
N ARG A 101 13.81 3.65 -8.84
CA ARG A 101 13.26 2.28 -8.84
C ARG A 101 12.43 1.94 -7.62
N ASP A 102 12.49 2.73 -6.55
CA ASP A 102 11.69 2.51 -5.36
C ASP A 102 10.20 2.74 -5.60
N GLU A 103 9.37 2.20 -4.70
CA GLU A 103 7.97 2.58 -4.65
C GLU A 103 7.86 3.97 -4.05
N SER A 104 7.27 4.89 -4.81
CA SER A 104 7.16 6.29 -4.36
C SER A 104 5.97 7.00 -4.97
N LYS A 105 5.44 7.96 -4.23
CA LYS A 105 4.49 8.95 -4.73
C LYS A 105 5.27 10.01 -5.52
N ILE A 106 5.17 9.99 -6.85
CA ILE A 106 5.97 10.85 -7.71
C ILE A 106 5.35 12.25 -7.88
N ALA A 107 4.02 12.33 -7.98
CA ALA A 107 3.34 13.58 -8.21
C ALA A 107 1.94 13.62 -7.58
N THR A 108 1.51 14.83 -7.28
CA THR A 108 0.16 15.12 -6.78
C THR A 108 -0.42 16.26 -7.59
N ILE A 109 -1.67 16.12 -8.08
CA ILE A 109 -2.42 17.16 -8.76
C ILE A 109 -3.72 17.39 -7.99
N ARG A 110 -3.98 18.63 -7.62
CA ARG A 110 -5.28 19.06 -7.10
C ARG A 110 -6.06 19.75 -8.20
N PHE A 111 -7.32 19.41 -8.33
CA PHE A 111 -8.18 19.93 -9.38
C PHE A 111 -9.62 20.07 -8.93
N LYS A 112 -10.43 20.79 -9.70
CA LYS A 112 -11.87 20.92 -9.51
C LYS A 112 -12.62 20.45 -10.75
N VAL A 113 -13.80 19.93 -10.51
CA VAL A 113 -14.83 19.66 -11.52
C VAL A 113 -16.16 20.13 -10.93
N ASN A 114 -16.84 21.07 -11.58
CA ASN A 114 -18.11 21.63 -11.09
C ASN A 114 -18.05 22.09 -9.62
N GLU A 115 -17.01 22.86 -9.27
CA GLU A 115 -16.71 23.39 -7.91
C GLU A 115 -16.29 22.34 -6.87
N GLU A 116 -16.45 21.05 -7.14
CA GLU A 116 -16.02 19.98 -6.26
C GLU A 116 -14.50 19.78 -6.38
N LYS A 117 -13.82 19.67 -5.24
CA LYS A 117 -12.35 19.57 -5.16
C LYS A 117 -11.93 18.10 -5.13
N TYR A 118 -10.96 17.78 -5.96
CA TYR A 118 -10.34 16.45 -6.07
C TYR A 118 -8.83 16.52 -5.91
N ASN A 119 -8.25 15.38 -5.51
CA ASN A 119 -6.82 15.16 -5.45
C ASN A 119 -6.49 13.86 -6.17
N ILE A 120 -5.50 13.86 -7.06
CA ILE A 120 -4.92 12.65 -7.63
C ILE A 120 -3.46 12.55 -7.22
N GLU A 121 -3.07 11.35 -6.78
CA GLU A 121 -1.71 10.99 -6.42
C GLU A 121 -1.24 9.88 -7.37
N PHE A 122 -0.07 10.07 -7.97
CA PHE A 122 0.52 9.11 -8.89
C PHE A 122 1.63 8.35 -8.18
N ASP A 123 1.52 7.04 -8.20
CA ASP A 123 2.46 6.11 -7.59
C ASP A 123 3.30 5.44 -8.67
N THR A 124 4.56 5.21 -8.34
CA THR A 124 5.56 4.62 -9.22
C THR A 124 6.29 3.48 -8.53
N TYR A 125 6.72 2.51 -9.32
CA TYR A 125 7.51 1.37 -8.87
C TYR A 125 8.37 0.85 -10.01
N ASP A 126 9.62 0.49 -9.74
CA ASP A 126 10.58 -0.04 -10.73
C ASP A 126 10.72 0.83 -11.99
N GLY A 127 10.81 2.16 -11.80
CA GLY A 127 11.01 3.13 -12.88
C GLY A 127 9.81 3.33 -13.80
N ARG A 128 8.60 3.00 -13.36
CA ARG A 128 7.38 3.11 -14.15
C ARG A 128 6.20 3.61 -13.33
N ILE A 129 5.19 4.12 -14.01
CA ILE A 129 3.91 4.41 -13.39
C ILE A 129 3.31 3.06 -12.93
N TRP A 130 3.07 2.96 -11.62
CA TRP A 130 2.42 1.81 -11.02
C TRP A 130 0.90 1.97 -10.98
N GLY A 131 0.43 3.20 -10.66
CA GLY A 131 -0.97 3.49 -10.56
C GLY A 131 -1.24 4.90 -10.08
N TRP A 132 -2.47 5.12 -9.64
CA TRP A 132 -2.89 6.39 -9.02
C TRP A 132 -4.11 6.21 -8.14
N LYS A 133 -4.28 7.16 -7.22
CA LYS A 133 -5.46 7.25 -6.36
C LYS A 133 -6.12 8.62 -6.50
N ILE A 134 -7.45 8.64 -6.65
CA ILE A 134 -8.23 9.88 -6.73
C ILE A 134 -9.17 9.95 -5.52
N ARG A 135 -9.18 11.09 -4.84
CA ARG A 135 -10.07 11.44 -3.72
C ARG A 135 -10.72 12.82 -3.97
N PRO A 136 -12.02 13.00 -3.63
CA PRO A 136 -13.04 11.99 -3.35
C PRO A 136 -13.31 11.05 -4.53
N ASN A 137 -14.21 10.08 -4.37
CA ASN A 137 -14.53 9.07 -5.38
C ASN A 137 -15.02 9.72 -6.70
N PRO A 138 -14.27 9.59 -7.82
CA PRO A 138 -14.58 10.30 -9.07
C PRO A 138 -15.58 9.52 -9.96
N LYS A 139 -16.32 8.54 -9.44
CA LYS A 139 -17.16 7.65 -10.25
C LYS A 139 -18.14 8.39 -11.16
N GLN A 140 -18.68 9.51 -10.70
CA GLN A 140 -19.67 10.29 -11.46
C GLN A 140 -19.05 11.19 -12.53
N ILE A 141 -17.76 11.52 -12.42
CA ILE A 141 -17.07 12.47 -13.31
C ILE A 141 -16.12 11.79 -14.32
N GLN A 142 -16.14 10.46 -14.44
CA GLN A 142 -15.22 9.70 -15.30
C GLN A 142 -15.28 10.04 -16.80
N LYS A 143 -16.39 10.64 -17.26
CA LYS A 143 -16.58 11.07 -18.65
C LYS A 143 -16.18 12.53 -18.91
N ILE A 144 -15.78 13.24 -17.88
CA ILE A 144 -15.40 14.66 -17.95
C ILE A 144 -13.91 14.73 -18.27
N ASP A 145 -13.55 15.57 -19.24
CA ASP A 145 -12.19 15.85 -19.68
C ASP A 145 -11.75 17.29 -19.39
N ILE A 146 -12.68 18.13 -18.94
CA ILE A 146 -12.41 19.52 -18.55
C ILE A 146 -12.25 19.59 -17.04
N VAL A 147 -11.03 19.90 -16.59
CA VAL A 147 -10.69 20.06 -15.18
C VAL A 147 -9.99 21.40 -14.94
N GLU A 148 -10.33 22.07 -13.85
CA GLU A 148 -9.59 23.25 -13.36
C GLU A 148 -8.48 22.77 -12.43
N VAL A 149 -7.22 22.87 -12.86
CA VAL A 149 -6.07 22.52 -12.02
C VAL A 149 -5.82 23.64 -11.02
N THR A 150 -5.87 23.31 -9.73
CA THR A 150 -5.63 24.27 -8.65
C THR A 150 -4.21 24.21 -8.09
N SER A 151 -3.55 23.04 -8.18
CA SER A 151 -2.17 22.87 -7.71
C SER A 151 -1.53 21.64 -8.37
N LYS A 152 -0.22 21.72 -8.61
CA LYS A 152 0.63 20.61 -9.06
C LYS A 152 1.86 20.54 -8.16
N LYS A 153 2.25 19.34 -7.71
CA LYS A 153 3.45 19.11 -6.89
C LYS A 153 4.17 17.86 -7.39
N ILE A 154 5.46 17.96 -7.67
CA ILE A 154 6.36 16.81 -7.79
C ILE A 154 6.78 16.46 -6.36
N ASN A 155 6.51 15.23 -5.95
CA ASN A 155 6.79 14.76 -4.60
C ASN A 155 8.19 14.16 -4.51
N ASN A 156 8.60 13.41 -5.54
CA ASN A 156 9.90 12.79 -5.65
C ASN A 156 10.45 12.96 -7.06
N ASP A 157 11.76 13.20 -7.18
CA ASP A 157 12.40 13.34 -8.49
C ASP A 157 12.56 11.95 -9.14
N PRO A 158 11.99 11.72 -10.34
CA PRO A 158 12.17 10.48 -11.07
C PRO A 158 13.61 10.21 -11.52
N ASN A 159 14.40 11.27 -11.71
CA ASN A 159 15.80 11.17 -12.15
C ASN A 159 16.76 10.84 -11.00
N GLU A 160 16.30 10.96 -9.77
CA GLU A 160 17.10 10.55 -8.61
C GLU A 160 17.37 9.05 -8.66
N LYS A 161 18.65 8.67 -8.69
CA LYS A 161 19.04 7.28 -8.56
C LYS A 161 18.89 6.85 -7.11
N VAL A 162 17.75 6.29 -6.80
CA VAL A 162 17.51 5.64 -5.53
C VAL A 162 17.70 4.15 -5.74
N GLU A 163 18.88 3.65 -5.45
CA GLU A 163 19.13 2.21 -5.34
C GLU A 163 18.58 1.75 -3.99
N VAL A 164 17.38 1.18 -3.98
CA VAL A 164 16.68 0.81 -2.76
C VAL A 164 16.50 -0.70 -2.61
N ARG A 165 17.27 -1.49 -3.32
CA ARG A 165 17.45 -2.88 -2.89
C ARG A 165 18.76 -2.97 -2.12
N ILE A 166 18.68 -2.72 -0.82
CA ILE A 166 19.66 -3.29 0.10
C ILE A 166 19.39 -4.79 0.07
N GLU A 167 20.34 -5.57 -0.47
CA GLU A 167 20.26 -7.02 -0.38
C GLU A 167 20.28 -7.39 1.09
N LYS A 168 19.18 -7.86 1.61
CA LYS A 168 19.11 -8.39 2.95
C LYS A 168 20.01 -9.62 3.04
N THR A 169 20.95 -9.58 3.94
CA THR A 169 21.78 -10.73 4.25
C THR A 169 21.21 -11.42 5.48
N GLU A 170 20.84 -12.68 5.33
CA GLU A 170 20.38 -13.49 6.46
C GLU A 170 21.49 -13.60 7.51
N SER A 171 21.14 -13.32 8.77
CA SER A 171 22.06 -13.44 9.89
C SER A 171 22.19 -14.89 10.33
N LYS A 172 23.40 -15.43 10.26
CA LYS A 172 23.71 -16.79 10.73
C LYS A 172 24.99 -16.79 11.56
N PRO A 173 24.94 -17.20 12.85
CA PRO A 173 23.74 -17.65 13.59
C PRO A 173 22.77 -16.49 13.87
N ILE A 174 21.52 -16.83 14.24
CA ILE A 174 20.52 -15.85 14.70
C ILE A 174 21.11 -15.16 15.96
N PRO A 175 21.20 -13.81 15.99
CA PRO A 175 21.76 -13.11 17.13
C PRO A 175 20.85 -13.17 18.37
N ASP A 176 21.41 -12.94 19.53
CA ASP A 176 20.63 -12.70 20.74
C ASP A 176 20.00 -11.30 20.66
N PHE A 177 18.69 -11.24 20.81
CA PHE A 177 17.93 -10.00 20.78
C PHE A 177 17.51 -9.56 22.17
N ASN A 178 17.47 -8.24 22.38
CA ASN A 178 17.04 -7.61 23.61
C ASN A 178 15.63 -7.03 23.53
N GLY A 179 15.07 -6.64 24.69
CA GLY A 179 13.77 -6.00 24.78
C GLY A 179 12.61 -6.90 24.37
N VAL A 180 11.61 -6.33 23.69
CA VAL A 180 10.38 -7.05 23.30
C VAL A 180 10.65 -8.27 22.44
N ILE A 181 11.63 -8.21 21.53
CA ILE A 181 12.00 -9.38 20.72
C ILE A 181 12.52 -10.52 21.60
N GLY A 182 13.43 -10.22 22.54
CA GLY A 182 13.96 -11.23 23.44
C GLY A 182 12.87 -11.90 24.30
N GLU A 183 11.78 -11.21 24.61
CA GLU A 183 10.62 -11.78 25.28
C GLU A 183 9.77 -12.65 24.35
N ILE A 184 9.53 -12.20 23.11
CA ILE A 184 8.80 -12.95 22.10
C ILE A 184 9.51 -14.26 21.76
N LEU A 185 10.84 -14.24 21.67
CA LEU A 185 11.65 -15.44 21.39
C LEU A 185 11.53 -16.53 22.43
N LYS A 186 11.16 -16.21 23.67
CA LYS A 186 10.85 -17.22 24.68
C LYS A 186 9.54 -17.97 24.37
N LEU A 187 8.68 -17.39 23.54
CA LEU A 187 7.36 -17.92 23.20
C LEU A 187 7.31 -18.50 21.79
N LYS A 188 8.01 -17.87 20.85
CA LYS A 188 7.97 -18.23 19.42
C LYS A 188 9.38 -18.22 18.82
N PRO A 189 9.81 -19.30 18.15
CA PRO A 189 11.11 -19.33 17.47
C PRO A 189 11.11 -18.43 16.23
N ILE A 190 12.23 -17.75 15.99
CA ILE A 190 12.49 -17.04 14.73
C ILE A 190 12.85 -18.07 13.66
N GLU A 191 12.26 -17.96 12.48
CA GLU A 191 12.66 -18.73 11.30
C GLU A 191 13.83 -18.07 10.58
N LYS A 192 13.79 -16.72 10.44
CA LYS A 192 14.88 -15.94 9.84
C LYS A 192 15.04 -14.60 10.54
N ALA A 193 16.29 -14.17 10.63
CA ALA A 193 16.69 -12.82 11.04
C ALA A 193 17.61 -12.25 9.96
N TYR A 194 17.57 -10.93 9.79
CA TYR A 194 18.42 -10.25 8.81
C TYR A 194 19.41 -9.32 9.52
N ASN A 195 20.60 -9.14 8.96
CA ASN A 195 21.60 -8.24 9.53
C ASN A 195 21.05 -6.80 9.62
N PRO A 196 21.34 -6.07 10.69
CA PRO A 196 20.89 -4.69 10.83
C PRO A 196 21.52 -3.79 9.76
N LEU A 197 20.80 -2.74 9.40
CA LEU A 197 21.34 -1.65 8.58
C LEU A 197 22.28 -0.77 9.39
N THR A 198 23.11 0.00 8.68
CA THR A 198 23.90 1.05 9.36
C THR A 198 23.00 2.19 9.84
N PRO A 199 23.42 2.95 10.88
CA PRO A 199 22.65 4.11 11.35
C PRO A 199 22.31 5.10 10.23
N GLU A 200 23.25 5.32 9.28
CA GLU A 200 23.06 6.22 8.14
C GLU A 200 21.97 5.70 7.20
N GLN A 201 21.94 4.38 6.96
CA GLN A 201 20.91 3.75 6.14
C GLN A 201 19.53 3.84 6.82
N ILE A 202 19.46 3.58 8.13
CA ILE A 202 18.21 3.72 8.91
C ILE A 202 17.69 5.15 8.81
N GLU A 203 18.56 6.14 8.99
CA GLU A 203 18.15 7.56 8.91
C GLU A 203 17.68 7.95 7.51
N MET A 204 18.33 7.45 6.46
CA MET A 204 17.89 7.64 5.08
C MET A 204 16.46 7.10 4.84
N PHE A 205 16.14 5.91 5.38
CA PHE A 205 14.79 5.36 5.25
C PHE A 205 13.76 6.11 6.10
N LYS A 206 14.12 6.52 7.32
CA LYS A 206 13.24 7.35 8.17
C LYS A 206 12.83 8.66 7.50
N GLN A 207 13.73 9.30 6.76
CA GLN A 207 13.43 10.52 6.02
C GLN A 207 12.44 10.30 4.87
N LYS A 208 12.35 9.08 4.32
CA LYS A 208 11.37 8.73 3.26
C LYS A 208 9.98 8.44 3.81
N ILE A 209 9.89 8.03 5.07
CA ILE A 209 8.64 7.71 5.73
C ILE A 209 8.13 9.01 6.37
N GLU A 210 7.17 9.67 5.72
CA GLU A 210 6.56 10.93 6.21
C GLU A 210 5.67 10.68 7.46
N SER A 211 6.16 9.88 8.43
CA SER A 211 5.46 9.52 9.66
C SER A 211 6.44 9.33 10.81
N ARG A 212 5.96 9.55 12.02
CA ARG A 212 6.71 9.15 13.20
C ARG A 212 6.63 7.64 13.38
N LEU A 213 7.75 6.95 13.22
CA LEU A 213 7.84 5.52 13.55
C LEU A 213 7.85 5.33 15.07
N PRO A 214 7.17 4.31 15.61
CA PRO A 214 7.14 4.02 17.03
C PRO A 214 8.52 3.69 17.58
N ASP A 215 8.85 4.19 18.77
CA ASP A 215 10.17 3.99 19.39
C ASP A 215 10.49 2.49 19.62
N GLY A 216 9.48 1.66 19.98
CA GLY A 216 9.65 0.21 20.11
C GLY A 216 10.05 -0.45 18.80
N TYR A 217 9.42 -0.06 17.68
CA TYR A 217 9.78 -0.56 16.35
C TYR A 217 11.20 -0.14 15.96
N LEU A 218 11.59 1.11 16.20
CA LEU A 218 12.95 1.59 15.91
C LEU A 218 14.03 0.81 16.67
N LYS A 219 13.80 0.48 17.94
CA LYS A 219 14.72 -0.38 18.71
C LYS A 219 14.89 -1.79 18.13
N ILE A 220 13.86 -2.28 17.44
CA ILE A 220 13.95 -3.56 16.70
C ILE A 220 14.84 -3.38 15.48
N ILE A 221 14.59 -2.33 14.67
CA ILE A 221 15.31 -2.07 13.42
C ILE A 221 16.81 -1.78 13.68
N GLU A 222 17.17 -1.22 14.81
CA GLU A 222 18.57 -1.06 15.23
C GLU A 222 19.29 -2.41 15.46
N GLN A 223 18.55 -3.49 15.71
CA GLN A 223 19.09 -4.82 15.96
C GLN A 223 18.99 -5.74 14.73
N THR A 224 18.06 -5.49 13.81
CA THR A 224 17.80 -6.37 12.68
C THR A 224 17.01 -5.67 11.57
N GLU A 225 17.28 -5.99 10.32
CA GLU A 225 16.49 -5.54 9.15
C GLU A 225 15.32 -6.49 8.87
N GLY A 226 14.60 -6.86 9.92
CA GLY A 226 13.41 -7.66 9.89
C GLY A 226 13.57 -9.06 10.44
N LEU A 227 12.44 -9.63 10.83
CA LEU A 227 12.34 -10.96 11.46
C LEU A 227 11.17 -11.72 10.85
N GLU A 228 11.40 -12.98 10.50
CA GLU A 228 10.35 -13.90 10.06
C GLU A 228 10.08 -14.93 11.15
N PHE A 229 8.82 -15.04 11.54
CA PHE A 229 8.26 -16.08 12.41
C PHE A 229 7.28 -16.90 11.58
N LYS A 230 6.85 -18.05 12.11
CA LYS A 230 5.89 -18.90 11.41
C LYS A 230 4.56 -18.20 11.09
N ASP A 231 4.07 -17.37 12.01
CA ASP A 231 2.70 -16.83 11.99
C ASP A 231 2.68 -15.32 11.69
N PHE A 232 3.82 -14.66 11.68
CA PHE A 232 3.93 -13.22 11.41
C PHE A 232 5.35 -12.83 10.99
N ARG A 233 5.47 -11.62 10.44
CA ARG A 233 6.76 -11.02 10.06
C ARG A 233 6.85 -9.59 10.59
N ILE A 234 7.99 -9.22 11.19
CA ILE A 234 8.34 -7.83 11.47
C ILE A 234 9.13 -7.33 10.26
N SER A 235 8.58 -6.35 9.56
CA SER A 235 9.21 -5.76 8.36
C SER A 235 10.45 -4.96 8.74
N GLY A 236 11.52 -5.08 7.97
CA GLY A 236 12.64 -4.15 8.04
C GLY A 236 12.26 -2.77 7.49
N ILE A 237 13.00 -1.73 7.89
CA ILE A 237 12.69 -0.37 7.46
C ILE A 237 12.86 -0.17 5.95
N SER A 238 13.74 -0.93 5.29
CA SER A 238 13.93 -0.89 3.84
C SER A 238 12.79 -1.53 3.05
N GLU A 239 11.96 -2.36 3.71
CA GLU A 239 10.86 -3.11 3.08
C GLU A 239 9.48 -2.66 3.53
N ILE A 240 9.39 -1.56 4.27
CA ILE A 240 8.09 -1.03 4.70
C ILE A 240 7.21 -0.82 3.47
N GLN A 241 6.13 -1.59 3.40
CA GLN A 241 5.11 -1.45 2.37
C GLN A 241 4.10 -0.37 2.76
N ARG A 242 3.45 0.21 1.76
CA ARG A 242 2.42 1.22 1.94
C ARG A 242 1.10 0.74 1.36
N THR A 243 0.03 0.81 2.13
CA THR A 243 -1.34 0.55 1.66
C THR A 243 -2.17 1.81 1.76
N GLY A 244 -2.76 2.22 0.64
CA GLY A 244 -3.69 3.34 0.60
C GLY A 244 -5.11 2.90 0.94
N LEU A 245 -5.66 3.39 2.05
CA LEU A 245 -7.06 3.21 2.45
C LEU A 245 -7.85 4.51 2.24
N ASP A 246 -9.16 4.49 2.48
CA ASP A 246 -10.04 5.63 2.20
C ASP A 246 -9.67 6.90 2.98
N ASP A 247 -9.14 6.75 4.19
CA ASP A 247 -8.80 7.84 5.10
C ASP A 247 -7.32 8.22 5.08
N GLY A 248 -6.48 7.55 4.28
CA GLY A 248 -5.06 7.83 4.15
C GLY A 248 -4.22 6.63 3.73
N ASP A 249 -2.92 6.80 3.75
CA ASP A 249 -1.95 5.76 3.48
C ASP A 249 -1.35 5.25 4.80
N TYR A 250 -1.05 3.95 4.86
CA TYR A 250 -0.55 3.26 6.03
C TYR A 250 0.73 2.52 5.72
N PHE A 251 1.75 2.65 6.56
CA PHE A 251 3.03 1.96 6.48
C PHE A 251 3.02 0.72 7.35
N HIS A 252 3.26 -0.45 6.76
CA HIS A 252 3.23 -1.75 7.43
C HIS A 252 4.49 -1.96 8.26
N LEU A 253 4.32 -2.22 9.56
CA LEU A 253 5.42 -2.51 10.49
C LEU A 253 5.50 -4.01 10.82
N VAL A 254 4.34 -4.67 10.98
CA VAL A 254 4.25 -6.11 11.27
C VAL A 254 3.12 -6.70 10.44
N GLU A 255 3.38 -7.82 9.80
CA GLU A 255 2.41 -8.54 8.96
C GLU A 255 1.98 -9.85 9.63
N PHE A 256 0.66 -10.09 9.65
CA PHE A 256 0.01 -11.30 10.11
C PHE A 256 -0.85 -11.88 8.98
N ASP A 257 -1.36 -13.09 9.12
CA ASP A 257 -2.21 -13.73 8.11
C ASP A 257 -3.53 -12.98 7.85
N ASP A 258 -4.06 -12.25 8.84
CA ASP A 258 -5.35 -11.55 8.79
C ASP A 258 -5.24 -10.03 8.63
N GLY A 259 -4.04 -9.45 8.70
CA GLY A 259 -3.84 -8.01 8.60
C GLY A 259 -2.44 -7.55 8.97
N VAL A 260 -2.29 -6.24 9.16
CA VAL A 260 -1.00 -5.62 9.47
C VAL A 260 -1.11 -4.64 10.63
N ILE A 261 -0.09 -4.59 11.49
CA ILE A 261 0.14 -3.43 12.36
C ILE A 261 0.84 -2.37 11.51
N ALA A 262 0.27 -1.19 11.46
CA ALA A 262 0.74 -0.09 10.62
C ALA A 262 0.73 1.25 11.36
N THR A 263 1.49 2.22 10.86
CA THR A 263 1.37 3.63 11.21
C THR A 263 0.82 4.42 10.02
N LYS A 264 0.05 5.49 10.28
CA LYS A 264 -0.55 6.29 9.21
C LYS A 264 0.42 7.32 8.67
N GLU A 265 0.43 7.54 7.36
CA GLU A 265 1.22 8.58 6.70
C GLU A 265 0.95 9.95 7.31
N ASN A 266 1.99 10.74 7.55
CA ASN A 266 1.95 12.05 8.21
C ASN A 266 1.50 12.03 9.69
N ASP A 267 1.41 10.86 10.33
CA ASP A 267 1.16 10.80 11.76
C ASP A 267 2.39 11.30 12.55
N LYS A 268 2.14 12.25 13.46
CA LYS A 268 3.17 12.85 14.32
C LYS A 268 3.19 12.27 15.74
N ASN A 269 2.21 11.44 16.05
CA ASN A 269 2.00 10.92 17.41
C ASN A 269 2.54 9.50 17.58
N GLY A 270 2.86 8.79 16.46
CA GLY A 270 3.26 7.39 16.48
C GLY A 270 2.09 6.46 16.80
N GLU A 271 0.88 6.82 16.36
CA GLU A 271 -0.30 5.98 16.53
C GLU A 271 -0.21 4.72 15.69
N LEU A 272 -0.64 3.60 16.28
CA LEU A 272 -0.67 2.28 15.67
C LEU A 272 -2.08 1.89 15.31
N TYR A 273 -2.20 1.21 14.19
CA TYR A 273 -3.46 0.72 13.64
C TYR A 273 -3.32 -0.74 13.25
N PHE A 274 -4.39 -1.51 13.38
CA PHE A 274 -4.50 -2.81 12.74
C PHE A 274 -5.37 -2.69 11.50
N CYS A 275 -4.76 -2.90 10.33
CA CYS A 275 -5.46 -2.84 9.07
C CYS A 275 -5.77 -4.28 8.62
N HIS A 276 -7.05 -4.65 8.63
CA HIS A 276 -7.48 -5.99 8.24
C HIS A 276 -7.43 -6.18 6.73
N TYR A 277 -6.92 -7.32 6.26
CA TYR A 277 -6.95 -7.66 4.83
C TYR A 277 -8.36 -7.87 4.29
N SER A 278 -9.29 -8.28 5.15
CA SER A 278 -10.70 -8.45 4.80
C SER A 278 -11.50 -7.18 5.08
N GLY A 279 -11.78 -6.40 4.05
CA GLY A 279 -12.84 -5.38 4.09
C GLY A 279 -12.43 -3.96 4.46
N GLY A 280 -11.15 -3.65 4.60
CA GLY A 280 -10.70 -2.28 4.88
C GLY A 280 -11.07 -1.76 6.27
N LEU A 281 -11.36 -2.67 7.21
CA LEU A 281 -11.56 -2.33 8.63
C LEU A 281 -10.22 -1.93 9.24
N ILE A 282 -10.23 -0.86 10.03
CA ILE A 282 -9.06 -0.30 10.72
C ILE A 282 -9.40 -0.16 12.20
N ASP A 283 -8.61 -0.82 13.03
CA ASP A 283 -8.69 -0.69 14.49
C ASP A 283 -7.54 0.17 14.99
N LYS A 284 -7.84 1.17 15.81
CA LYS A 284 -6.81 1.97 16.48
C LYS A 284 -6.30 1.22 17.71
N LEU A 285 -4.99 1.00 17.79
CA LEU A 285 -4.34 0.18 18.83
C LEU A 285 -3.66 1.01 19.93
N GLY A 286 -3.33 2.29 19.69
CA GLY A 286 -2.60 3.15 20.61
C GLY A 286 -1.20 3.50 20.11
N THR A 287 -0.27 3.84 21.00
CA THR A 287 1.08 4.33 20.64
C THR A 287 2.22 3.46 21.18
N ASP A 288 1.92 2.50 22.03
CA ASP A 288 2.92 1.60 22.66
C ASP A 288 3.08 0.36 21.78
N PHE A 289 4.11 0.38 20.93
CA PHE A 289 4.40 -0.72 20.00
C PHE A 289 4.68 -2.04 20.72
N ASP A 290 5.45 -2.01 21.81
CA ASP A 290 5.86 -3.22 22.54
C ASP A 290 4.64 -3.91 23.15
N LYS A 291 3.73 -3.13 23.72
CA LYS A 291 2.46 -3.63 24.27
C LYS A 291 1.56 -4.20 23.17
N VAL A 292 1.35 -3.43 22.10
CA VAL A 292 0.51 -3.84 20.97
C VAL A 292 1.03 -5.13 20.34
N LEU A 293 2.35 -5.26 20.13
CA LEU A 293 2.95 -6.46 19.56
C LEU A 293 2.73 -7.68 20.46
N LYS A 294 2.93 -7.54 21.79
CA LYS A 294 2.69 -8.65 22.75
C LYS A 294 1.23 -9.08 22.83
N GLU A 295 0.30 -8.15 22.70
CA GLU A 295 -1.14 -8.46 22.73
C GLU A 295 -1.63 -9.18 21.46
N LYS A 296 -0.91 -9.03 20.36
CA LYS A 296 -1.25 -9.62 19.05
C LYS A 296 -0.61 -10.99 18.80
N ILE A 297 0.47 -11.31 19.50
CA ILE A 297 1.23 -12.57 19.38
C ILE A 297 0.77 -13.62 20.43
#